data_b83da1ccdd3a16d6b8f8d0a700b70af5
#
_entry.id   b83da1ccdd3a16d6b8f8d0a700b70af5
#
_cell.length_a   1.000
_cell.length_b   1.000
_cell.length_c   1.000
_cell.angle_alpha   90.00
_cell.angle_beta   90.00
_cell.angle_gamma   90.00
#
_symmetry.space_group_name_H-M   'P 1'
#
loop_
_entity.id
_entity.type
_entity.pdbx_description
1 polymer ?
#
loop_
_entity_poly.entity_id
_entity_poly.type
_entity_poly.pdbx_seq_one_letter_code
_entity_poly.pdbx_strand_id
1 'polypeptide(L)'
;MPIRSEKERDILIMVDMKAKPFYLSEEDCKWVEETIAGMTTEEKIGQLFFNMGSSRDEEYLKMTVDKYHIGGIRYNPATGAEVREQNRILQENSKIPLIIACNTENGGNGACTDGTMIGQQTKIGATRDARYA
;
A
#
# COMPACT_ATOMS: atom_id res chain seq x y z
N MET A 1 -23.20 16.89 -12.41
CA MET A 1 -22.89 15.67 -11.65
C MET A 1 -23.58 14.52 -12.37
N PRO A 2 -22.87 13.51 -12.88
CA PRO A 2 -23.53 12.35 -13.44
C PRO A 2 -24.18 11.56 -12.30
N ILE A 3 -25.46 11.30 -12.44
CA ILE A 3 -26.24 10.47 -11.54
C ILE A 3 -25.70 9.04 -11.69
N ARG A 4 -25.13 8.48 -10.62
CA ARG A 4 -24.72 7.08 -10.58
C ARG A 4 -25.91 6.18 -10.93
N SER A 5 -25.67 5.18 -11.77
CA SER A 5 -26.68 4.17 -12.06
C SER A 5 -27.04 3.39 -10.78
N GLU A 6 -28.24 2.87 -10.70
CA GLU A 6 -28.67 2.01 -9.57
C GLU A 6 -27.72 0.83 -9.35
N LYS A 7 -27.17 0.26 -10.43
CA LYS A 7 -26.15 -0.82 -10.36
C LYS A 7 -24.85 -0.44 -9.64
N GLU A 8 -24.40 0.82 -9.75
CA GLU A 8 -23.18 1.28 -9.04
C GLU A 8 -23.44 1.51 -7.55
N ARG A 9 -24.69 1.80 -7.17
CA ARG A 9 -25.12 1.85 -5.77
C ARG A 9 -25.21 0.45 -5.16
N ASP A 10 -25.68 -0.53 -5.92
CA ASP A 10 -25.86 -1.91 -5.46
C ASP A 10 -24.53 -2.64 -5.17
N ILE A 11 -23.45 -2.33 -5.90
CA ILE A 11 -22.13 -2.91 -5.64
C ILE A 11 -21.54 -2.41 -4.32
N LEU A 12 -21.76 -1.15 -3.94
CA LEU A 12 -21.32 -0.59 -2.64
C LEU A 12 -22.14 -1.14 -1.46
N ILE A 13 -23.39 -1.56 -1.70
CA ILE A 13 -24.28 -2.17 -0.69
C ILE A 13 -23.86 -3.63 -0.36
N MET A 14 -23.08 -4.29 -1.23
CA MET A 14 -22.67 -5.70 -1.03
C MET A 14 -21.53 -5.90 -0.03
N VAL A 15 -20.81 -4.84 0.38
CA VAL A 15 -19.71 -4.95 1.33
C VAL A 15 -20.12 -4.32 2.66
N ASP A 16 -20.32 -5.15 3.67
CA ASP A 16 -20.49 -4.67 5.05
C ASP A 16 -19.11 -4.33 5.62
N MET A 17 -18.73 -3.06 5.52
CA MET A 17 -17.44 -2.56 6.01
C MET A 17 -17.30 -2.59 7.54
N LYS A 18 -18.41 -2.72 8.28
CA LYS A 18 -18.40 -2.83 9.74
C LYS A 18 -18.22 -4.28 10.21
N ALA A 19 -18.52 -5.24 9.33
CA ALA A 19 -18.31 -6.66 9.62
C ALA A 19 -16.86 -7.09 9.34
N LYS A 20 -16.58 -8.34 9.71
CA LYS A 20 -15.31 -9.00 9.35
C LYS A 20 -15.11 -9.00 7.83
N PRO A 21 -13.91 -8.75 7.32
CA PRO A 21 -12.63 -8.57 8.05
C PRO A 21 -12.30 -7.12 8.39
N PHE A 22 -13.12 -6.14 8.03
CA PHE A 22 -12.75 -4.71 8.06
C PHE A 22 -12.95 -4.07 9.43
N TYR A 23 -14.09 -4.32 10.10
CA TYR A 23 -14.44 -3.74 11.41
C TYR A 23 -14.33 -2.21 11.48
N LEU A 24 -14.69 -1.50 10.40
CA LEU A 24 -14.58 -0.05 10.32
C LEU A 24 -15.60 0.66 11.21
N SER A 25 -15.21 1.80 11.75
CA SER A 25 -16.12 2.71 12.43
C SER A 25 -17.08 3.41 11.44
N GLU A 26 -18.10 4.09 11.95
CA GLU A 26 -18.99 4.95 11.12
C GLU A 26 -18.19 6.02 10.36
N GLU A 27 -17.22 6.63 11.02
CA GLU A 27 -16.38 7.69 10.45
C GLU A 27 -15.50 7.14 9.33
N ASP A 28 -14.89 5.96 9.54
CA ASP A 28 -14.08 5.30 8.52
C ASP A 28 -14.91 4.89 7.31
N CYS A 29 -16.10 4.32 7.53
CA CYS A 29 -17.03 3.97 6.44
C CYS A 29 -17.38 5.20 5.61
N LYS A 30 -17.72 6.31 6.28
CA LYS A 30 -18.05 7.57 5.61
C LYS A 30 -16.85 8.09 4.81
N TRP A 31 -15.64 8.05 5.37
CA TRP A 31 -14.42 8.44 4.66
C TRP A 31 -14.20 7.61 3.39
N VAL A 32 -14.37 6.29 3.46
CA VAL A 32 -14.24 5.38 2.30
C VAL A 32 -15.28 5.76 1.22
N GLU A 33 -16.54 5.93 1.59
CA GLU A 33 -17.62 6.24 0.67
C GLU A 33 -17.39 7.60 -0.03
N GLU A 34 -17.05 8.63 0.72
CA GLU A 34 -16.79 9.98 0.21
C GLU A 34 -15.56 9.98 -0.69
N THR A 35 -14.51 9.26 -0.31
CA THR A 35 -13.27 9.11 -1.10
C THR A 35 -13.59 8.47 -2.45
N ILE A 36 -14.24 7.31 -2.46
CA ILE A 36 -14.61 6.59 -3.70
C ILE A 36 -15.55 7.44 -4.57
N ALA A 37 -16.48 8.17 -3.95
CA ALA A 37 -17.40 9.04 -4.66
C ALA A 37 -16.70 10.22 -5.35
N GLY A 38 -15.63 10.72 -4.75
CA GLY A 38 -14.84 11.83 -5.29
C GLY A 38 -13.80 11.45 -6.34
N MET A 39 -13.54 10.15 -6.55
CA MET A 39 -12.52 9.67 -7.48
C MET A 39 -13.02 9.62 -8.92
N THR A 40 -12.14 9.96 -9.86
CA THR A 40 -12.34 9.69 -11.31
C THR A 40 -12.18 8.19 -11.60
N THR A 41 -12.53 7.77 -12.81
CA THR A 41 -12.34 6.38 -13.25
C THR A 41 -10.86 6.02 -13.29
N GLU A 42 -10.00 6.94 -13.76
CA GLU A 42 -8.55 6.78 -13.82
C GLU A 42 -7.96 6.59 -12.43
N GLU A 43 -8.36 7.43 -11.47
CA GLU A 43 -7.92 7.29 -10.07
C GLU A 43 -8.34 5.94 -9.47
N LYS A 44 -9.58 5.49 -9.72
CA LYS A 44 -10.05 4.17 -9.26
C LYS A 44 -9.26 3.02 -9.86
N ILE A 45 -8.96 3.10 -11.16
CA ILE A 45 -8.13 2.09 -11.86
C ILE A 45 -6.72 2.11 -11.25
N GLY A 46 -6.13 3.29 -11.05
CA GLY A 46 -4.80 3.43 -10.47
C GLY A 46 -4.67 2.76 -9.09
N GLN A 47 -5.69 2.87 -8.24
CA GLN A 47 -5.70 2.24 -6.92
C GLN A 47 -5.63 0.69 -6.95
N LEU A 48 -5.96 0.07 -8.08
CA LEU A 48 -5.85 -1.39 -8.24
C LEU A 48 -4.41 -1.85 -8.54
N PHE A 49 -3.51 -0.92 -8.85
CA PHE A 49 -2.12 -1.25 -9.19
C PHE A 49 -1.21 -1.14 -7.99
N PHE A 50 -0.44 -2.21 -7.81
CA PHE A 50 0.67 -2.29 -6.89
C PHE A 50 1.96 -2.37 -7.71
N ASN A 51 2.70 -1.27 -7.81
CA ASN A 51 3.81 -1.15 -8.74
C ASN A 51 5.16 -1.53 -8.09
N MET A 52 6.12 -1.92 -8.94
CA MET A 52 7.53 -2.01 -8.56
C MET A 52 8.24 -0.73 -8.98
N GLY A 53 8.70 0.05 -8.00
CA GLY A 53 9.42 1.29 -8.26
C GLY A 53 10.81 1.03 -8.84
N SER A 54 11.20 1.80 -9.86
CA SER A 54 12.47 1.67 -10.57
C SER A 54 13.45 2.81 -10.27
N SER A 55 12.98 3.96 -9.77
CA SER A 55 13.82 5.09 -9.35
C SER A 55 13.34 5.66 -8.02
N ARG A 56 14.26 6.30 -7.29
CA ARG A 56 14.00 7.06 -6.06
C ARG A 56 14.12 8.57 -6.26
N ASP A 57 14.31 9.00 -7.49
CA ASP A 57 14.33 10.43 -7.80
C ASP A 57 12.98 11.07 -7.46
N GLU A 58 13.00 12.23 -6.84
CA GLU A 58 11.79 12.91 -6.36
C GLU A 58 10.76 13.15 -7.47
N GLU A 59 11.23 13.52 -8.66
CA GLU A 59 10.37 13.72 -9.83
C GLU A 59 9.66 12.42 -10.25
N TYR A 60 10.40 11.31 -10.27
CA TYR A 60 9.83 9.99 -10.57
C TYR A 60 8.80 9.56 -9.52
N LEU A 61 9.10 9.75 -8.24
CA LEU A 61 8.20 9.40 -7.14
C LEU A 61 6.88 10.18 -7.23
N LYS A 62 6.96 11.50 -7.43
CA LYS A 62 5.79 12.37 -7.61
C LYS A 62 4.99 11.98 -8.85
N MET A 63 5.65 11.80 -9.99
CA MET A 63 5.00 11.36 -11.23
C MET A 63 4.22 10.04 -11.05
N THR A 64 4.75 9.13 -10.26
CA THR A 64 4.12 7.82 -10.01
C THR A 64 2.78 7.96 -9.30
N VAL A 65 2.66 8.87 -8.35
CA VAL A 65 1.41 9.10 -7.61
C VAL A 65 0.48 10.06 -8.34
N ASP A 66 1.01 11.14 -8.94
CA ASP A 66 0.20 12.18 -9.58
C ASP A 66 -0.41 11.72 -10.90
N LYS A 67 0.36 10.98 -11.71
CA LYS A 67 -0.05 10.55 -13.05
C LYS A 67 -0.74 9.20 -13.07
N TYR A 68 -0.25 8.25 -12.27
CA TYR A 68 -0.74 6.87 -12.31
C TYR A 68 -1.66 6.52 -11.14
N HIS A 69 -1.77 7.38 -10.13
CA HIS A 69 -2.69 7.22 -8.98
C HIS A 69 -2.62 5.85 -8.31
N ILE A 70 -1.42 5.26 -8.24
CA ILE A 70 -1.23 3.87 -7.77
C ILE A 70 -1.69 3.68 -6.33
N GLY A 71 -2.26 2.50 -6.03
CA GLY A 71 -2.71 2.15 -4.67
C GLY A 71 -1.59 1.65 -3.77
N GLY A 72 -0.49 1.20 -4.34
CA GLY A 72 0.66 0.74 -3.57
C GLY A 72 1.93 0.63 -4.39
N ILE A 73 3.05 0.48 -3.68
CA ILE A 73 4.36 0.38 -4.30
C ILE A 73 5.30 -0.50 -3.49
N ARG A 74 6.20 -1.19 -4.16
CA ARG A 74 7.30 -1.95 -3.60
C ARG A 74 8.60 -1.49 -4.23
N TYR A 75 9.65 -1.42 -3.45
CA TYR A 75 11.01 -1.17 -3.91
C TYR A 75 11.97 -2.28 -3.48
N ASN A 76 13.06 -2.44 -4.23
CA ASN A 76 14.22 -3.16 -3.73
C ASN A 76 14.80 -2.42 -2.51
N PRO A 77 15.47 -3.12 -1.56
CA PRO A 77 16.01 -2.48 -0.38
C PRO A 77 17.05 -1.39 -0.72
N ALA A 78 17.07 -0.36 0.11
CA ALA A 78 18.08 0.70 0.14
C ALA A 78 18.40 1.00 1.60
N THR A 79 19.22 2.00 1.91
CA THR A 79 19.46 2.39 3.30
C THR A 79 18.16 2.87 3.96
N GLY A 80 18.06 2.72 5.28
CA GLY A 80 16.87 3.17 6.01
C GLY A 80 16.59 4.66 5.83
N ALA A 81 17.62 5.47 5.61
CA ALA A 81 17.48 6.90 5.32
C ALA A 81 16.82 7.13 3.95
N GLU A 82 17.30 6.43 2.90
CA GLU A 82 16.73 6.53 1.54
C GLU A 82 15.29 6.01 1.50
N VAL A 83 14.99 4.89 2.18
CA VAL A 83 13.64 4.34 2.27
C VAL A 83 12.69 5.31 2.98
N ARG A 84 13.14 5.93 4.06
CA ARG A 84 12.35 6.93 4.80
C ARG A 84 12.01 8.12 3.92
N GLU A 85 12.99 8.67 3.21
CA GLU A 85 12.80 9.82 2.34
C GLU A 85 11.89 9.49 1.15
N GLN A 86 12.11 8.36 0.49
CA GLN A 86 11.22 7.83 -0.55
C GLN A 86 9.76 7.75 -0.07
N ASN A 87 9.54 7.12 1.08
CA ASN A 87 8.19 6.93 1.62
C ASN A 87 7.55 8.26 2.02
N ARG A 88 8.34 9.21 2.55
CA ARG A 88 7.86 10.57 2.85
C ARG A 88 7.35 11.27 1.59
N ILE A 89 8.16 11.29 0.52
CA ILE A 89 7.78 11.93 -0.75
C ILE A 89 6.51 11.28 -1.32
N LEU A 90 6.45 9.96 -1.36
CA LEU A 90 5.29 9.21 -1.87
C LEU A 90 4.02 9.54 -1.08
N GLN A 91 4.08 9.48 0.25
CA GLN A 91 2.90 9.69 1.10
C GLN A 91 2.44 11.15 1.13
N GLU A 92 3.36 12.11 1.14
CA GLU A 92 3.02 13.54 1.13
C GLU A 92 2.39 14.01 -0.18
N ASN A 93 2.67 13.32 -1.29
CA ASN A 93 2.10 13.65 -2.60
C ASN A 93 0.91 12.74 -2.98
N SER A 94 0.56 11.76 -2.16
CA SER A 94 -0.56 10.86 -2.43
C SER A 94 -1.87 11.41 -1.89
N LYS A 95 -2.91 11.44 -2.72
CA LYS A 95 -4.27 11.81 -2.31
C LYS A 95 -4.88 10.78 -1.34
N ILE A 96 -4.56 9.51 -1.57
CA ILE A 96 -4.93 8.38 -0.71
C ILE A 96 -3.62 7.75 -0.23
N PRO A 97 -3.45 7.47 1.07
CA PRO A 97 -2.23 6.86 1.57
C PRO A 97 -1.89 5.56 0.85
N LEU A 98 -0.64 5.46 0.37
CA LEU A 98 -0.15 4.29 -0.34
C LEU A 98 0.11 3.11 0.60
N ILE A 99 -0.14 1.91 0.11
CA ILE A 99 0.38 0.69 0.72
C ILE A 99 1.85 0.54 0.29
N ILE A 100 2.75 0.56 1.26
CA ILE A 100 4.18 0.34 1.01
C ILE A 100 4.52 -1.11 1.40
N ALA A 101 5.05 -1.88 0.45
CA ALA A 101 5.46 -3.26 0.70
C ALA A 101 6.96 -3.47 0.54
N CYS A 102 7.45 -4.51 1.19
CA CYS A 102 8.83 -4.96 1.08
C CYS A 102 8.90 -6.49 1.23
N ASN A 103 10.02 -7.06 0.82
CA ASN A 103 10.32 -8.47 1.01
C ASN A 103 11.20 -8.62 2.26
N THR A 104 10.66 -9.24 3.29
CA THR A 104 11.36 -9.41 4.58
C THR A 104 11.57 -10.87 4.97
N GLU A 105 11.59 -11.77 4.00
CA GLU A 105 11.74 -13.21 4.22
C GLU A 105 13.05 -13.58 4.91
N ASN A 106 14.08 -12.74 4.77
CA ASN A 106 15.39 -12.90 5.43
C ASN A 106 15.58 -12.00 6.65
N GLY A 107 14.59 -11.14 6.95
CA GLY A 107 14.66 -10.15 8.02
C GLY A 107 14.55 -8.72 7.52
N GLY A 108 14.82 -7.74 8.38
CA GLY A 108 14.70 -6.31 8.09
C GLY A 108 15.55 -5.81 6.92
N ASN A 109 16.62 -6.53 6.57
CA ASN A 109 17.48 -6.21 5.43
C ASN A 109 16.75 -6.32 4.07
N GLY A 110 15.60 -6.97 4.01
CA GLY A 110 14.76 -7.00 2.82
C GLY A 110 14.00 -5.70 2.57
N ALA A 111 13.79 -4.90 3.61
CA ALA A 111 13.26 -3.54 3.52
C ALA A 111 14.39 -2.50 3.43
N CYS A 112 15.33 -2.57 4.36
CA CYS A 112 16.46 -1.64 4.47
C CYS A 112 17.79 -2.41 4.47
N THR A 113 18.74 -2.03 3.62
CA THR A 113 20.05 -2.73 3.51
C THR A 113 20.84 -2.73 4.80
N ASP A 114 20.62 -1.76 5.66
CA ASP A 114 21.17 -1.61 7.02
C ASP A 114 20.28 -2.27 8.10
N GLY A 115 19.22 -2.96 7.70
CA GLY A 115 18.34 -3.73 8.58
C GLY A 115 18.95 -5.07 9.01
N THR A 116 18.45 -5.62 10.11
CA THR A 116 18.93 -6.90 10.64
C THR A 116 18.57 -8.05 9.70
N MET A 117 19.59 -8.85 9.35
CA MET A 117 19.41 -10.11 8.63
C MET A 117 19.28 -11.26 9.64
N ILE A 118 18.14 -11.97 9.58
CA ILE A 118 17.90 -13.18 10.40
C ILE A 118 18.25 -14.43 9.60
N GLY A 119 17.94 -14.44 8.33
CA GLY A 119 18.08 -15.57 7.40
C GLY A 119 16.74 -16.17 7.01
N GLN A 120 16.76 -17.08 6.06
CA GLN A 120 15.57 -17.71 5.51
C GLN A 120 14.85 -18.61 6.52
N GLN A 121 13.56 -18.86 6.28
CA GLN A 121 12.70 -19.71 7.09
C GLN A 121 13.28 -21.11 7.31
N THR A 122 14.04 -21.63 6.35
CA THR A 122 14.77 -22.91 6.48
C THR A 122 15.76 -22.88 7.64
N LYS A 123 16.40 -21.74 7.90
CA LYS A 123 17.32 -21.58 9.04
C LYS A 123 16.56 -21.62 10.36
N ILE A 124 15.40 -20.98 10.42
CA ILE A 124 14.52 -21.04 11.60
C ILE A 124 14.01 -22.46 11.80
N GLY A 125 13.54 -23.14 10.75
CA GLY A 125 13.09 -24.54 10.80
C GLY A 125 14.18 -25.51 11.27
N ALA A 126 15.46 -25.25 10.93
CA ALA A 126 16.58 -26.06 11.38
C ALA A 126 16.80 -26.02 12.90
N THR A 127 16.34 -24.98 13.58
CA THR A 127 16.37 -24.89 15.05
C THR A 127 15.46 -25.92 15.73
N ARG A 128 14.43 -26.40 15.02
CA ARG A 128 13.31 -27.23 15.54
C ARG A 128 12.58 -26.61 16.74
N ASP A 129 12.61 -25.29 16.84
CA ASP A 129 11.99 -24.54 17.94
C ASP A 129 11.11 -23.41 17.38
N ALA A 130 9.79 -23.56 17.52
CA ALA A 130 8.80 -22.62 17.01
C ALA A 130 8.89 -21.22 17.66
N ARG A 131 9.60 -21.07 18.77
CA ARG A 131 9.80 -19.76 19.41
C ARG A 131 10.64 -18.79 18.59
N TYR A 132 11.34 -19.30 17.57
CA TYR A 132 12.13 -18.47 16.65
C TYR A 132 11.41 -18.15 15.33
N ALA A 133 10.16 -18.53 15.19
CA ALA A 133 9.34 -18.28 13.98
C ALA A 133 8.56 -16.95 14.05
#